data_68d9938e3de5eef9e724973593f100e5
#
_entry.id   68d9938e3de5eef9e724973593f100e5
#
_cell.length_a   1.000
_cell.length_b   1.000
_cell.length_c   1.000
_cell.angle_alpha   90.00
_cell.angle_beta   90.00
_cell.angle_gamma   90.00
#
_symmetry.space_group_name_H-M   'P 1'
#
loop_
_entity.id
_entity.type
_entity.pdbx_description
1 polymer ?
#
loop_
_entity_poly.entity_id
_entity_poly.type
_entity_poly.pdbx_seq_one_letter_code
_entity_poly.pdbx_strand_id
1 'polypeptide(L)'
;MKELPNPTFPISQIAVPRGSLHQSPQIQSAASSTQVSKSSIKVSWAKHQDEVREAQKLRYEVFVNEMGARLPVTIAGHDIDLFDDYCEHLLVKDGETDAVIGTYRVLTPVQAKRVGGTYTDTEFDLTRLRFMRERMVELGRSCVHPGHRHGGVILALWGALFEFMSRNQLDTMIGCASIPMLHNGIVSGDAAASMWRQLSTKNLASIEFHVR
;
A
#
# COMPACT_ATOMS: atom_id res chain seq x y z
N MET A 1 -14.80 16.84 -17.14
CA MET A 1 -14.04 16.23 -16.01
C MET A 1 -14.43 14.78 -15.99
N LYS A 2 -13.48 13.86 -16.22
CA LYS A 2 -13.73 12.41 -16.06
C LYS A 2 -13.48 12.09 -14.59
N GLU A 3 -14.49 11.53 -13.94
CA GLU A 3 -14.36 11.07 -12.56
C GLU A 3 -13.30 9.97 -12.49
N LEU A 4 -12.44 10.06 -11.46
CA LEU A 4 -11.47 9.02 -11.15
C LEU A 4 -12.22 7.78 -10.64
N PRO A 5 -11.81 6.57 -11.00
CA PRO A 5 -12.40 5.36 -10.44
C PRO A 5 -12.21 5.34 -8.92
N ASN A 6 -13.28 4.97 -8.20
CA ASN A 6 -13.25 4.84 -6.74
C ASN A 6 -12.11 3.90 -6.31
N PRO A 7 -11.36 4.25 -5.27
CA PRO A 7 -10.34 3.37 -4.73
C PRO A 7 -10.95 2.03 -4.31
N THR A 8 -10.26 0.95 -4.55
CA THR A 8 -10.71 -0.44 -4.36
C THR A 8 -10.96 -0.82 -2.88
N PHE A 9 -10.70 0.09 -1.94
CA PHE A 9 -11.01 -0.09 -0.52
C PHE A 9 -12.14 0.85 -0.11
N PRO A 10 -13.22 0.34 0.51
CA PRO A 10 -14.27 1.21 1.03
C PRO A 10 -13.68 2.04 2.18
N ILE A 11 -13.55 3.33 1.97
CA ILE A 11 -13.40 4.27 3.07
C ILE A 11 -14.74 4.22 3.80
N SER A 12 -14.78 3.59 4.97
CA SER A 12 -15.95 3.61 5.83
C SER A 12 -16.32 5.08 6.05
N GLN A 13 -17.54 5.45 5.70
CA GLN A 13 -18.06 6.77 5.97
C GLN A 13 -18.02 6.99 7.49
N ILE A 14 -17.06 7.79 7.93
CA ILE A 14 -17.05 8.28 9.31
C ILE A 14 -18.19 9.30 9.37
N ALA A 15 -19.32 8.89 9.91
CA ALA A 15 -20.42 9.78 10.24
C ALA A 15 -19.92 10.77 11.28
N VAL A 16 -19.80 12.03 10.90
CA VAL A 16 -19.53 13.12 11.84
C VAL A 16 -20.82 13.38 12.63
N PRO A 17 -20.85 13.18 13.97
CA PRO A 17 -22.02 13.51 14.76
C PRO A 17 -22.21 15.04 14.75
N ARG A 18 -23.35 15.52 14.28
CA ARG A 18 -23.78 16.90 14.53
C ARG A 18 -24.09 17.06 16.00
N GLY A 19 -23.15 17.66 16.74
CA GLY A 19 -23.33 17.98 18.14
C GLY A 19 -24.28 19.15 18.32
N SER A 20 -25.37 18.94 19.06
CA SER A 20 -26.20 19.99 19.66
C SER A 20 -25.42 20.72 20.74
N LEU A 21 -25.45 22.05 20.67
CA LEU A 21 -24.96 22.93 21.72
C LEU A 21 -25.86 22.82 22.98
N HIS A 22 -25.33 22.27 24.06
CA HIS A 22 -25.84 22.53 25.42
C HIS A 22 -24.69 23.00 26.31
N GLN A 23 -24.95 24.14 26.97
CA GLN A 23 -24.04 24.83 27.88
C GLN A 23 -23.88 24.07 29.21
N SER A 24 -22.61 23.91 29.63
CA SER A 24 -21.99 24.02 30.98
C SER A 24 -22.43 23.13 32.14
N PRO A 25 -21.57 22.74 33.06
CA PRO A 25 -20.82 23.62 33.92
C PRO A 25 -19.32 23.32 34.09
N GLN A 26 -18.57 24.34 34.49
CA GLN A 26 -17.15 24.27 34.82
C GLN A 26 -16.90 23.32 35.99
N ILE A 27 -16.06 22.29 35.73
CA ILE A 27 -15.37 21.56 36.79
C ILE A 27 -13.88 21.74 36.53
N GLN A 28 -13.24 22.44 37.46
CA GLN A 28 -11.79 22.46 37.56
C GLN A 28 -11.31 21.06 37.88
N SER A 29 -10.59 20.41 37.01
CA SER A 29 -9.82 19.22 37.32
C SER A 29 -8.42 19.36 36.77
N ALA A 30 -7.47 19.04 37.63
CA ALA A 30 -6.04 19.10 37.37
C ALA A 30 -5.66 18.38 36.09
N ALA A 31 -5.09 19.13 35.17
CA ALA A 31 -4.55 18.60 33.93
C ALA A 31 -3.23 17.87 34.23
N SER A 32 -3.27 16.55 34.36
CA SER A 32 -2.14 15.71 34.00
C SER A 32 -2.03 15.76 32.46
N SER A 33 -1.18 16.61 31.95
CA SER A 33 -0.84 16.62 30.53
C SER A 33 0.04 15.40 30.23
N THR A 34 -0.59 14.26 29.97
CA THR A 34 0.06 13.21 29.20
C THR A 34 0.17 13.76 27.77
N GLN A 35 1.32 14.34 27.46
CA GLN A 35 1.66 14.63 26.07
C GLN A 35 1.77 13.28 25.36
N VAL A 36 0.71 12.89 24.65
CA VAL A 36 0.82 11.90 23.59
C VAL A 36 1.69 12.58 22.54
N SER A 37 2.96 12.23 22.51
CA SER A 37 3.86 12.66 21.43
C SER A 37 3.21 12.20 20.12
N LYS A 38 2.74 13.15 19.31
CA LYS A 38 2.40 12.87 17.92
C LYS A 38 3.69 12.40 17.28
N SER A 39 3.88 11.09 17.13
CA SER A 39 4.99 10.56 16.35
C SER A 39 4.89 11.20 14.96
N SER A 40 5.79 12.12 14.68
CA SER A 40 5.88 12.73 13.36
C SER A 40 6.31 11.65 12.37
N ILE A 41 5.71 11.62 11.21
CA ILE A 41 6.16 10.74 10.12
C ILE A 41 6.74 11.58 8.99
N LYS A 42 7.77 11.06 8.32
CA LYS A 42 8.40 11.67 7.15
C LYS A 42 8.11 10.79 5.94
N VAL A 43 7.75 11.41 4.83
CA VAL A 43 7.49 10.72 3.55
C VAL A 43 8.53 11.15 2.54
N SER A 44 9.15 10.19 1.88
CA SER A 44 10.16 10.45 0.86
C SER A 44 10.19 9.35 -0.20
N TRP A 45 10.78 9.66 -1.34
CA TRP A 45 11.19 8.67 -2.34
C TRP A 45 12.66 8.34 -2.12
N ALA A 46 13.02 7.05 -2.17
CA ALA A 46 14.40 6.62 -2.04
C ALA A 46 15.26 7.24 -3.14
N LYS A 47 16.41 7.80 -2.75
CA LYS A 47 17.38 8.44 -3.65
C LYS A 47 18.68 7.63 -3.76
N HIS A 48 18.92 6.76 -2.80
CA HIS A 48 20.13 5.97 -2.69
C HIS A 48 19.81 4.51 -2.41
N GLN A 49 20.72 3.63 -2.82
CA GLN A 49 20.56 2.19 -2.66
C GLN A 49 20.39 1.76 -1.19
N ASP A 50 21.00 2.48 -0.26
CA ASP A 50 20.87 2.17 1.16
C ASP A 50 19.41 2.36 1.65
N GLU A 51 18.72 3.37 1.16
CA GLU A 51 17.30 3.60 1.46
C GLU A 51 16.41 2.50 0.86
N VAL A 52 16.74 2.02 -0.34
CA VAL A 52 16.06 0.86 -0.96
C VAL A 52 16.28 -0.39 -0.09
N ARG A 53 17.49 -0.59 0.43
CA ARG A 53 17.78 -1.73 1.33
C ARG A 53 16.97 -1.68 2.63
N GLU A 54 16.74 -0.50 3.19
CA GLU A 54 15.87 -0.38 4.37
C GLU A 54 14.40 -0.77 4.05
N ALA A 55 13.89 -0.38 2.88
CA ALA A 55 12.59 -0.86 2.42
C ALA A 55 12.56 -2.39 2.22
N GLN A 56 13.62 -2.96 1.64
CA GLN A 56 13.75 -4.41 1.43
C GLN A 56 13.80 -5.18 2.76
N LYS A 57 14.43 -4.64 3.80
CA LYS A 57 14.44 -5.22 5.15
C LYS A 57 13.04 -5.21 5.77
N LEU A 58 12.34 -4.06 5.72
CA LEU A 58 10.96 -3.95 6.21
C LEU A 58 10.05 -4.96 5.50
N ARG A 59 10.17 -5.08 4.17
CA ARG A 59 9.41 -6.03 3.37
C ARG A 59 9.68 -7.47 3.79
N TYR A 60 10.95 -7.83 4.01
CA TYR A 60 11.33 -9.15 4.50
C TYR A 60 10.71 -9.44 5.87
N GLU A 61 10.79 -8.50 6.80
CA GLU A 61 10.20 -8.64 8.13
C GLU A 61 8.69 -8.92 8.04
N VAL A 62 7.97 -8.14 7.23
CA VAL A 62 6.52 -8.28 7.10
C VAL A 62 6.15 -9.51 6.28
N PHE A 63 6.72 -9.70 5.09
CA PHE A 63 6.26 -10.78 4.21
C PHE A 63 6.78 -12.15 4.62
N VAL A 64 8.03 -12.26 5.05
CA VAL A 64 8.63 -13.55 5.40
C VAL A 64 8.38 -13.88 6.88
N ASN A 65 8.81 -13.00 7.79
CA ASN A 65 8.80 -13.31 9.22
C ASN A 65 7.38 -13.29 9.80
N GLU A 66 6.53 -12.34 9.37
CA GLU A 66 5.16 -12.23 9.88
C GLU A 66 4.17 -13.05 9.06
N MET A 67 4.19 -12.92 7.72
CA MET A 67 3.18 -13.53 6.85
C MET A 67 3.57 -14.93 6.36
N GLY A 68 4.82 -15.37 6.57
CA GLY A 68 5.30 -16.70 6.19
C GLY A 68 5.51 -16.88 4.68
N ALA A 69 5.70 -15.80 3.92
CA ALA A 69 5.97 -15.89 2.49
C ALA A 69 7.31 -16.58 2.24
N ARG A 70 7.35 -17.41 1.19
CA ARG A 70 8.57 -18.06 0.72
C ARG A 70 9.11 -17.28 -0.46
N LEU A 71 10.16 -16.51 -0.24
CA LEU A 71 10.79 -15.68 -1.26
C LEU A 71 12.15 -16.27 -1.65
N PRO A 72 12.60 -16.11 -2.90
CA PRO A 72 13.98 -16.39 -3.28
C PRO A 72 14.91 -15.50 -2.44
N VAL A 73 15.89 -16.10 -1.78
CA VAL A 73 16.84 -15.36 -0.93
C VAL A 73 18.08 -15.02 -1.75
N THR A 74 18.20 -13.75 -2.13
CA THR A 74 19.42 -13.22 -2.77
C THR A 74 20.37 -12.67 -1.72
N ILE A 75 19.85 -11.92 -0.75
CA ILE A 75 20.57 -11.39 0.42
C ILE A 75 19.73 -11.73 1.65
N ALA A 76 20.35 -12.34 2.66
CA ALA A 76 19.66 -12.69 3.89
C ALA A 76 19.01 -11.47 4.55
N GLY A 77 17.75 -11.63 4.99
CA GLY A 77 16.98 -10.56 5.63
C GLY A 77 16.48 -9.46 4.71
N HIS A 78 16.51 -9.66 3.39
CA HIS A 78 16.01 -8.71 2.41
C HIS A 78 15.04 -9.38 1.42
N ASP A 79 13.93 -8.72 1.12
CA ASP A 79 13.06 -9.06 0.00
C ASP A 79 13.53 -8.32 -1.24
N ILE A 80 14.15 -9.05 -2.17
CA ILE A 80 14.75 -8.49 -3.39
C ILE A 80 14.25 -9.30 -4.58
N ASP A 81 13.79 -8.61 -5.62
CA ASP A 81 13.50 -9.20 -6.91
C ASP A 81 14.05 -8.35 -8.07
N LEU A 82 13.91 -8.84 -9.30
CA LEU A 82 14.44 -8.19 -10.49
C LEU A 82 13.82 -6.81 -10.78
N PHE A 83 12.63 -6.51 -10.22
CA PHE A 83 11.96 -5.23 -10.46
C PHE A 83 12.49 -4.11 -9.58
N ASP A 84 13.17 -4.43 -8.46
CA ASP A 84 13.62 -3.41 -7.51
C ASP A 84 14.52 -2.34 -8.15
N ASP A 85 15.40 -2.73 -9.06
CA ASP A 85 16.32 -1.80 -9.75
C ASP A 85 15.60 -0.88 -10.76
N TYR A 86 14.36 -1.16 -11.10
CA TYR A 86 13.56 -0.39 -12.05
C TYR A 86 12.45 0.41 -11.39
N CYS A 87 12.21 0.21 -10.10
CA CYS A 87 11.10 0.84 -9.40
C CYS A 87 11.52 2.09 -8.63
N GLU A 88 10.58 3.01 -8.50
CA GLU A 88 10.63 4.03 -7.47
C GLU A 88 10.18 3.42 -6.15
N HIS A 89 10.89 3.71 -5.06
CA HIS A 89 10.58 3.22 -3.72
C HIS A 89 10.08 4.36 -2.85
N LEU A 90 8.80 4.32 -2.52
CA LEU A 90 8.17 5.24 -1.60
C LEU A 90 8.41 4.77 -0.17
N LEU A 91 8.88 5.68 0.69
CA LEU A 91 9.24 5.41 2.07
C LEU A 91 8.44 6.30 3.01
N VAL A 92 7.91 5.71 4.06
CA VAL A 92 7.46 6.43 5.25
C VAL A 92 8.40 6.07 6.38
N LYS A 93 9.02 7.09 6.96
CA LYS A 93 9.96 6.96 8.06
C LYS A 93 9.35 7.50 9.35
N ASP A 94 9.67 6.86 10.45
CA ASP A 94 9.40 7.40 11.78
C ASP A 94 10.21 8.69 11.99
N GLY A 95 9.56 9.74 12.51
CA GLY A 95 10.17 11.05 12.62
C GLY A 95 11.26 11.18 13.68
N GLU A 96 11.26 10.30 14.67
CA GLU A 96 12.22 10.29 15.78
C GLU A 96 13.40 9.37 15.50
N THR A 97 13.13 8.16 15.02
CA THR A 97 14.16 7.12 14.81
C THR A 97 14.73 7.10 13.40
N ASP A 98 14.06 7.77 12.45
CA ASP A 98 14.35 7.73 11.01
C ASP A 98 14.24 6.32 10.38
N ALA A 99 13.72 5.35 11.12
CA ALA A 99 13.48 3.99 10.64
C ALA A 99 12.37 3.96 9.58
N VAL A 100 12.51 3.14 8.55
CA VAL A 100 11.45 2.91 7.55
C VAL A 100 10.35 2.07 8.18
N ILE A 101 9.15 2.65 8.30
CA ILE A 101 7.97 2.03 8.92
C ILE A 101 6.84 1.74 7.94
N GLY A 102 6.97 2.21 6.70
CA GLY A 102 6.05 1.91 5.61
C GLY A 102 6.73 2.07 4.26
N THR A 103 6.35 1.27 3.30
CA THR A 103 6.89 1.35 1.94
C THR A 103 5.87 0.94 0.89
N TYR A 104 6.06 1.47 -0.31
CA TYR A 104 5.41 1.06 -1.55
C TYR A 104 6.43 1.05 -2.68
N ARG A 105 6.37 0.04 -3.55
CA ARG A 105 7.16 -0.03 -4.78
C ARG A 105 6.30 0.39 -5.96
N VAL A 106 6.82 1.25 -6.81
CA VAL A 106 6.10 1.86 -7.94
C VAL A 106 6.89 1.65 -9.22
N LEU A 107 6.34 0.88 -10.16
CA LEU A 107 6.91 0.65 -11.47
C LEU A 107 6.19 1.51 -12.51
N THR A 108 6.89 2.51 -13.05
CA THR A 108 6.33 3.41 -14.06
C THR A 108 6.23 2.74 -15.43
N PRO A 109 5.39 3.26 -16.37
CA PRO A 109 5.30 2.73 -17.73
C PRO A 109 6.63 2.65 -18.45
N VAL A 110 7.50 3.65 -18.27
CA VAL A 110 8.83 3.70 -18.89
C VAL A 110 9.73 2.59 -18.35
N GLN A 111 9.72 2.37 -17.06
CA GLN A 111 10.52 1.34 -16.42
C GLN A 111 9.98 -0.07 -16.70
N ALA A 112 8.66 -0.23 -16.75
CA ALA A 112 8.04 -1.49 -17.16
C ALA A 112 8.49 -1.92 -18.57
N LYS A 113 8.59 -0.98 -19.51
CA LYS A 113 9.15 -1.26 -20.85
C LYS A 113 10.61 -1.71 -20.80
N ARG A 114 11.42 -1.13 -19.90
CA ARG A 114 12.83 -1.48 -19.75
C ARG A 114 13.05 -2.87 -19.16
N VAL A 115 12.25 -3.26 -18.18
CA VAL A 115 12.34 -4.59 -17.54
C VAL A 115 11.61 -5.68 -18.32
N GLY A 116 10.84 -5.30 -19.36
CA GLY A 116 10.15 -6.25 -20.23
C GLY A 116 8.69 -6.52 -19.87
N GLY A 117 8.12 -5.82 -18.90
CA GLY A 117 6.73 -5.96 -18.46
C GLY A 117 6.53 -5.55 -17.00
N THR A 118 5.35 -5.78 -16.47
CA THR A 118 5.03 -5.61 -15.05
C THR A 118 5.11 -6.94 -14.31
N TYR A 119 5.22 -6.92 -12.98
CA TYR A 119 5.07 -8.14 -12.18
C TYR A 119 3.68 -8.76 -12.41
N THR A 120 2.65 -7.92 -12.55
CA THR A 120 1.28 -8.38 -12.82
C THR A 120 1.17 -9.15 -14.16
N ASP A 121 2.04 -8.86 -15.17
CA ASP A 121 2.10 -9.65 -16.40
C ASP A 121 2.59 -11.08 -16.19
N THR A 122 3.29 -11.36 -15.08
CA THR A 122 3.74 -12.72 -14.73
C THR A 122 2.64 -13.56 -14.08
N GLU A 123 1.62 -12.90 -13.54
CA GLU A 123 0.52 -13.54 -12.80
C GLU A 123 -0.78 -13.58 -13.61
N PHE A 124 -0.99 -12.61 -14.52
CA PHE A 124 -2.25 -12.42 -15.25
C PHE A 124 -2.03 -12.03 -16.71
N ASP A 125 -2.93 -12.46 -17.58
CA ASP A 125 -3.01 -11.92 -18.96
C ASP A 125 -3.65 -10.52 -18.93
N LEU A 126 -2.83 -9.50 -19.16
CA LEU A 126 -3.22 -8.08 -19.21
C LEU A 126 -3.53 -7.57 -20.62
N THR A 127 -3.76 -8.46 -21.61
CA THR A 127 -3.99 -8.06 -23.01
C THR A 127 -5.11 -7.03 -23.14
N ARG A 128 -6.16 -7.13 -22.33
CA ARG A 128 -7.27 -6.17 -22.33
C ARG A 128 -6.89 -4.79 -21.82
N LEU A 129 -5.83 -4.67 -21.02
CA LEU A 129 -5.36 -3.40 -20.44
C LEU A 129 -4.27 -2.73 -21.29
N ARG A 130 -3.88 -3.29 -22.45
CA ARG A 130 -2.77 -2.80 -23.26
C ARG A 130 -2.88 -1.32 -23.67
N PHE A 131 -4.11 -0.82 -23.88
CA PHE A 131 -4.36 0.57 -24.26
C PHE A 131 -4.14 1.57 -23.13
N MET A 132 -4.06 1.09 -21.87
CA MET A 132 -3.82 1.90 -20.66
C MET A 132 -2.35 1.97 -20.28
N ARG A 133 -1.49 1.09 -20.84
CA ARG A 133 -0.11 0.89 -20.38
C ARG A 133 0.75 2.15 -20.36
N GLU A 134 0.51 3.10 -21.25
CA GLU A 134 1.27 4.37 -21.28
C GLU A 134 0.98 5.27 -20.08
N ARG A 135 -0.14 5.06 -19.39
CA ARG A 135 -0.60 5.85 -18.25
C ARG A 135 -0.89 5.01 -17.02
N MET A 136 -0.48 3.74 -17.07
CA MET A 136 -0.72 2.75 -16.04
C MET A 136 0.57 2.48 -15.25
N VAL A 137 0.52 2.65 -13.95
CA VAL A 137 1.62 2.34 -13.03
C VAL A 137 1.30 1.07 -12.26
N GLU A 138 2.33 0.25 -12.01
CA GLU A 138 2.16 -0.89 -11.13
C GLU A 138 2.62 -0.55 -9.71
N LEU A 139 1.77 -0.87 -8.75
CA LEU A 139 2.05 -0.77 -7.33
C LEU A 139 2.28 -2.16 -6.75
N GLY A 140 3.36 -2.32 -6.01
CA GLY A 140 3.71 -3.60 -5.40
C GLY A 140 4.43 -3.45 -4.07
N ARG A 141 4.64 -4.59 -3.42
CA ARG A 141 5.43 -4.68 -2.18
C ARG A 141 5.02 -3.68 -1.11
N SER A 142 3.71 -3.40 -1.00
CA SER A 142 3.16 -2.51 0.03
C SER A 142 3.20 -3.18 1.39
N CYS A 143 3.83 -2.56 2.36
CA CYS A 143 3.73 -3.00 3.74
C CYS A 143 3.94 -1.87 4.74
N VAL A 144 3.44 -2.09 5.95
CA VAL A 144 3.60 -1.20 7.11
C VAL A 144 4.08 -2.04 8.28
N HIS A 145 5.09 -1.54 8.99
CA HIS A 145 5.62 -2.15 10.20
C HIS A 145 4.50 -2.44 11.22
N PRO A 146 4.46 -3.63 11.84
CA PRO A 146 3.37 -4.03 12.74
C PRO A 146 3.03 -3.00 13.81
N GLY A 147 4.04 -2.38 14.41
CA GLY A 147 3.87 -1.37 15.45
C GLY A 147 3.29 -0.03 14.98
N HIS A 148 3.11 0.19 13.65
CA HIS A 148 2.70 1.48 13.08
C HIS A 148 1.44 1.39 12.22
N ARG A 149 0.61 0.35 12.39
CA ARG A 149 -0.62 0.09 11.58
C ARG A 149 -1.86 0.84 12.04
N HIS A 150 -1.72 1.95 12.73
CA HIS A 150 -2.85 2.79 13.21
C HIS A 150 -3.35 3.84 12.19
N GLY A 151 -3.12 3.64 10.92
CA GLY A 151 -3.75 4.38 9.81
C GLY A 151 -2.95 5.56 9.28
N GLY A 152 -2.16 6.27 10.08
CA GLY A 152 -1.40 7.44 9.64
C GLY A 152 -0.39 7.14 8.52
N VAL A 153 0.33 6.03 8.64
CA VAL A 153 1.33 5.60 7.64
C VAL A 153 0.67 5.27 6.31
N ILE A 154 -0.46 4.56 6.32
CA ILE A 154 -1.14 4.20 5.08
C ILE A 154 -1.73 5.41 4.36
N LEU A 155 -2.26 6.38 5.11
CA LEU A 155 -2.75 7.65 4.54
C LEU A 155 -1.61 8.46 3.92
N ALA A 156 -0.44 8.47 4.56
CA ALA A 156 0.75 9.14 4.04
C ALA A 156 1.24 8.49 2.74
N LEU A 157 1.27 7.15 2.66
CA LEU A 157 1.59 6.41 1.45
C LEU A 157 0.62 6.76 0.31
N TRP A 158 -0.68 6.72 0.54
CA TRP A 158 -1.68 7.06 -0.48
C TRP A 158 -1.62 8.53 -0.91
N GLY A 159 -1.37 9.46 0.01
CA GLY A 159 -1.19 10.86 -0.32
C GLY A 159 -0.01 11.10 -1.26
N ALA A 160 1.14 10.47 -0.97
CA ALA A 160 2.32 10.57 -1.81
C ALA A 160 2.14 9.88 -3.19
N LEU A 161 1.44 8.75 -3.23
CA LEU A 161 1.10 8.08 -4.49
C LEU A 161 0.18 8.96 -5.36
N PHE A 162 -0.82 9.59 -4.78
CA PHE A 162 -1.70 10.50 -5.50
C PHE A 162 -0.93 11.68 -6.10
N GLU A 163 -0.03 12.30 -5.33
CA GLU A 163 0.84 13.36 -5.81
C GLU A 163 1.76 12.88 -6.94
N PHE A 164 2.35 11.68 -6.80
CA PHE A 164 3.18 11.08 -7.82
C PHE A 164 2.42 10.84 -9.12
N MET A 165 1.23 10.26 -9.04
CA MET A 165 0.35 10.01 -10.19
C MET A 165 0.00 11.31 -10.92
N SER A 166 -0.42 12.34 -10.16
CA SER A 166 -0.80 13.63 -10.71
C SER A 166 0.37 14.32 -11.42
N ARG A 167 1.55 14.34 -10.78
CA ARG A 167 2.76 14.96 -11.34
C ARG A 167 3.25 14.27 -12.61
N ASN A 168 3.12 12.95 -12.69
CA ASN A 168 3.56 12.15 -13.84
C ASN A 168 2.45 11.91 -14.88
N GLN A 169 1.28 12.54 -14.74
CA GLN A 169 0.14 12.39 -15.66
C GLN A 169 -0.32 10.93 -15.84
N LEU A 170 -0.23 10.16 -14.76
CA LEU A 170 -0.70 8.78 -14.69
C LEU A 170 -2.13 8.77 -14.16
N ASP A 171 -2.97 7.88 -14.69
CA ASP A 171 -4.40 7.82 -14.31
C ASP A 171 -4.87 6.44 -13.89
N THR A 172 -4.03 5.43 -14.04
CA THR A 172 -4.37 4.05 -13.74
C THR A 172 -3.31 3.40 -12.87
N MET A 173 -3.75 2.71 -11.83
CA MET A 173 -2.91 1.89 -10.97
C MET A 173 -3.34 0.43 -11.07
N ILE A 174 -2.37 -0.47 -11.17
CA ILE A 174 -2.59 -1.91 -11.05
C ILE A 174 -1.69 -2.49 -9.97
N GLY A 175 -1.98 -3.69 -9.52
CA GLY A 175 -1.15 -4.44 -8.58
C GLY A 175 -1.79 -5.74 -8.18
N CYS A 176 -0.98 -6.71 -7.78
CA CYS A 176 -1.43 -7.97 -7.25
C CYS A 176 -1.72 -7.86 -5.76
N ALA A 177 -2.91 -8.26 -5.34
CA ALA A 177 -3.27 -8.37 -3.94
C ALA A 177 -3.43 -9.84 -3.55
N SER A 178 -2.70 -10.26 -2.51
CA SER A 178 -2.79 -11.63 -1.99
C SER A 178 -3.87 -11.73 -0.93
N ILE A 179 -4.70 -12.77 -1.02
CA ILE A 179 -5.66 -13.12 0.02
C ILE A 179 -5.04 -14.23 0.87
N PRO A 180 -4.83 -14.02 2.20
CA PRO A 180 -4.24 -15.04 3.06
C PRO A 180 -5.09 -16.32 3.12
N MET A 181 -4.46 -17.48 2.97
CA MET A 181 -5.09 -18.78 3.17
C MET A 181 -5.00 -19.26 4.63
N LEU A 182 -4.12 -18.66 5.42
CA LEU A 182 -3.95 -18.95 6.84
C LEU A 182 -4.84 -18.02 7.67
N HIS A 183 -5.73 -18.58 8.47
CA HIS A 183 -6.58 -17.82 9.39
C HIS A 183 -6.60 -18.51 10.76
N ASN A 184 -6.22 -17.79 11.81
CA ASN A 184 -6.11 -18.32 13.19
C ASN A 184 -5.29 -19.62 13.29
N GLY A 185 -4.20 -19.72 12.55
CA GLY A 185 -3.32 -20.90 12.54
C GLY A 185 -3.82 -22.09 11.71
N ILE A 186 -5.00 -21.96 11.08
CA ILE A 186 -5.60 -23.00 10.24
C ILE A 186 -5.52 -22.59 8.78
N VAL A 187 -4.97 -23.47 7.94
CA VAL A 187 -5.01 -23.28 6.48
C VAL A 187 -6.40 -23.67 5.99
N SER A 188 -7.20 -22.69 5.60
CA SER A 188 -8.55 -22.90 5.06
C SER A 188 -8.82 -21.94 3.91
N GLY A 189 -9.41 -22.46 2.85
CA GLY A 189 -9.91 -21.67 1.72
C GLY A 189 -11.17 -20.88 2.01
N ASP A 190 -11.88 -21.14 3.10
CA ASP A 190 -13.21 -20.58 3.36
C ASP A 190 -13.18 -19.07 3.56
N ALA A 191 -12.20 -18.56 4.35
CA ALA A 191 -12.01 -17.13 4.54
C ALA A 191 -11.64 -16.44 3.22
N ALA A 192 -10.71 -17.01 2.46
CA ALA A 192 -10.32 -16.48 1.15
C ALA A 192 -11.48 -16.50 0.15
N ALA A 193 -12.26 -17.58 0.10
CA ALA A 193 -13.44 -17.69 -0.74
C ALA A 193 -14.53 -16.67 -0.34
N SER A 194 -14.69 -16.40 0.95
CA SER A 194 -15.62 -15.39 1.45
C SER A 194 -15.20 -13.98 1.05
N MET A 195 -13.92 -13.64 1.24
CA MET A 195 -13.36 -12.35 0.79
C MET A 195 -13.52 -12.18 -0.73
N TRP A 196 -13.16 -13.21 -1.50
CA TRP A 196 -13.30 -13.17 -2.95
C TRP A 196 -14.75 -12.95 -3.39
N ARG A 197 -15.72 -13.66 -2.81
CA ARG A 197 -17.14 -13.45 -3.10
C ARG A 197 -17.60 -12.02 -2.82
N GLN A 198 -17.14 -11.43 -1.72
CA GLN A 198 -17.46 -10.04 -1.39
C GLN A 198 -16.84 -9.06 -2.39
N LEU A 199 -15.56 -9.22 -2.71
CA LEU A 199 -14.83 -8.37 -3.65
C LEU A 199 -15.41 -8.48 -5.07
N SER A 200 -15.64 -9.69 -5.57
CA SER A 200 -16.18 -9.92 -6.90
C SER A 200 -17.62 -9.44 -7.08
N THR A 201 -18.39 -9.37 -5.99
CA THR A 201 -19.78 -8.87 -6.06
C THR A 201 -19.84 -7.34 -6.09
N LYS A 202 -18.93 -6.66 -5.39
CA LYS A 202 -19.01 -5.20 -5.17
C LYS A 202 -17.99 -4.38 -5.94
N ASN A 203 -16.84 -4.98 -6.26
CA ASN A 203 -15.66 -4.26 -6.74
C ASN A 203 -15.09 -4.84 -8.05
N LEU A 204 -15.81 -5.75 -8.70
CA LEU A 204 -15.38 -6.27 -9.98
C LEU A 204 -15.39 -5.15 -11.02
N ALA A 205 -14.29 -5.00 -11.75
CA ALA A 205 -14.18 -4.04 -12.84
C ALA A 205 -15.18 -4.39 -13.97
N SER A 206 -15.46 -3.44 -14.85
CA SER A 206 -16.25 -3.70 -16.07
C SER A 206 -15.53 -4.75 -16.94
N ILE A 207 -16.30 -5.51 -17.70
CA ILE A 207 -15.80 -6.68 -18.45
C ILE A 207 -14.64 -6.38 -19.40
N GLU A 208 -14.56 -5.16 -19.92
CA GLU A 208 -13.49 -4.69 -20.79
C GLU A 208 -12.13 -4.61 -20.06
N PHE A 209 -12.13 -4.51 -18.73
CA PHE A 209 -10.92 -4.45 -17.90
C PHE A 209 -10.61 -5.78 -17.19
N HIS A 210 -11.39 -6.82 -17.43
CA HIS A 210 -11.12 -8.12 -16.80
C HIS A 210 -9.79 -8.69 -17.26
N VAL A 211 -8.95 -9.06 -16.32
CA VAL A 211 -7.72 -9.83 -16.52
C VAL A 211 -7.99 -11.33 -16.42
N ARG A 212 -7.07 -12.18 -16.90
CA ARG A 212 -7.21 -13.63 -16.89
C ARG A 212 -6.00 -14.30 -16.27
#